data_f08977f2909d3e3fe02c27744653d90f
#
_entry.id   f08977f2909d3e3fe02c27744653d90f
#
_cell.length_a   1.000
_cell.length_b   1.000
_cell.length_c   1.000
_cell.angle_alpha   90.00
_cell.angle_beta   90.00
_cell.angle_gamma   90.00
#
_symmetry.space_group_name_H-M   'P 1'
#
loop_
_entity.id
_entity.type
_entity.pdbx_description
1 polymer ?
#
loop_
_entity_poly.entity_id
_entity_poly.type
_entity_poly.pdbx_seq_one_letter_code
_entity_poly.pdbx_strand_id
1 'polypeptide(L)'
;MTPSVIDEGDGVQHRRQLSQPRVAEMIADTLRRRILDGELHDGDVLPKVDDLLVEFPVSKPSIRESMRILETEGLISVRRGNIGGAVIHTPKATMAAYMFGMVLQARQIPLADLAVALSEFEPACAAEAAASTGRTKLVATLVRLNQELEEKIDDGPAFTGLARRFHDAVVHGCGNATMALVAGSLETLWSNHESNWAEDSNAHGDYPNAPAREAVLSTHVKITGAIEEGEADRARRLVSEHLHQSQRYVLSHNKKQTITVEGLSRGTW
;
A
#
# COMPACT_ATOMS: atom_id res chain seq x y z
N MET A 1 35.88 -47.11 -59.20
CA MET A 1 35.46 -48.29 -58.43
C MET A 1 35.75 -48.02 -56.97
N THR A 2 34.78 -47.79 -56.21
CA THR A 2 34.63 -48.08 -54.76
C THR A 2 33.38 -47.38 -54.26
N PRO A 3 32.46 -48.05 -53.54
CA PRO A 3 31.14 -47.53 -53.17
C PRO A 3 31.23 -46.71 -51.91
N SER A 4 30.51 -45.64 -51.88
CA SER A 4 30.29 -44.78 -50.72
C SER A 4 29.37 -45.45 -49.68
N VAL A 5 29.81 -45.44 -48.44
CA VAL A 5 29.10 -45.83 -47.26
C VAL A 5 28.08 -44.75 -46.91
N ILE A 6 26.84 -45.12 -46.76
CA ILE A 6 25.76 -44.28 -46.28
C ILE A 6 25.85 -44.26 -44.74
N ASP A 7 26.08 -43.10 -44.18
CA ASP A 7 26.06 -42.87 -42.75
C ASP A 7 24.62 -42.53 -42.33
N GLU A 8 23.98 -43.48 -41.65
CA GLU A 8 22.64 -43.32 -41.03
C GLU A 8 22.82 -42.44 -39.79
N GLY A 9 22.55 -41.14 -39.91
CA GLY A 9 22.50 -40.21 -38.83
C GLY A 9 21.42 -40.52 -37.80
N ASP A 10 21.83 -41.00 -36.65
CA ASP A 10 21.06 -41.29 -35.47
C ASP A 10 20.41 -40.00 -34.94
N GLY A 11 19.08 -39.87 -35.16
CA GLY A 11 18.29 -38.73 -34.75
C GLY A 11 18.04 -38.73 -33.23
N VAL A 12 19.02 -38.32 -32.45
CA VAL A 12 18.86 -38.09 -31.03
C VAL A 12 17.90 -36.90 -30.82
N GLN A 13 16.62 -37.19 -30.61
CA GLN A 13 15.68 -36.22 -30.10
C GLN A 13 16.13 -35.76 -28.73
N HIS A 14 16.77 -34.59 -28.65
CA HIS A 14 17.02 -33.88 -27.40
C HIS A 14 15.67 -33.50 -26.78
N ARG A 15 15.13 -34.39 -25.93
CA ARG A 15 14.13 -34.01 -24.97
C ARG A 15 14.71 -32.86 -24.13
N ARG A 16 14.29 -31.63 -24.41
CA ARG A 16 14.55 -30.50 -23.52
C ARG A 16 13.94 -30.84 -22.15
N GLN A 17 14.73 -31.35 -21.23
CA GLN A 17 14.36 -31.39 -19.84
C GLN A 17 14.18 -29.94 -19.41
N LEU A 18 12.92 -29.56 -19.10
CA LEU A 18 12.64 -28.31 -18.44
C LEU A 18 13.43 -28.32 -17.13
N SER A 19 14.26 -27.30 -16.89
CA SER A 19 15.02 -27.21 -15.65
C SER A 19 14.06 -27.14 -14.44
N GLN A 20 14.42 -27.75 -13.31
CA GLN A 20 13.61 -27.71 -12.09
C GLN A 20 13.11 -26.31 -11.68
N PRO A 21 13.92 -25.22 -11.79
CA PRO A 21 13.44 -23.85 -11.55
C PRO A 21 12.23 -23.46 -12.40
N ARG A 22 12.24 -23.82 -13.70
CA ARG A 22 11.14 -23.48 -14.61
C ARG A 22 9.80 -24.16 -14.22
N VAL A 23 9.87 -25.38 -13.73
CA VAL A 23 8.67 -26.11 -13.24
C VAL A 23 8.14 -25.47 -11.96
N ALA A 24 9.01 -25.11 -11.04
CA ALA A 24 8.61 -24.42 -9.80
C ALA A 24 7.95 -23.06 -10.07
N GLU A 25 8.50 -22.28 -11.01
CA GLU A 25 7.92 -21.02 -11.45
C GLU A 25 6.52 -21.20 -12.04
N MET A 26 6.32 -22.21 -12.89
CA MET A 26 5.00 -22.50 -13.49
C MET A 26 3.94 -22.85 -12.44
N ILE A 27 4.31 -23.61 -11.41
CA ILE A 27 3.43 -23.91 -10.27
C ILE A 27 3.14 -22.65 -9.47
N ALA A 28 4.17 -21.87 -9.15
CA ALA A 28 4.02 -20.61 -8.44
C ALA A 28 3.10 -19.66 -9.22
N ASP A 29 3.24 -19.56 -10.55
CA ASP A 29 2.37 -18.76 -11.41
C ASP A 29 0.91 -19.22 -11.38
N THR A 30 0.69 -20.54 -11.31
CA THR A 30 -0.68 -21.09 -11.23
C THR A 30 -1.33 -20.77 -9.89
N LEU A 31 -0.61 -20.98 -8.79
CA LEU A 31 -1.09 -20.68 -7.44
C LEU A 31 -1.25 -19.16 -7.23
N ARG A 32 -0.31 -18.34 -7.72
CA ARG A 32 -0.39 -16.88 -7.70
C ARG A 32 -1.66 -16.37 -8.38
N ARG A 33 -1.98 -16.90 -9.57
CA ARG A 33 -3.23 -16.54 -10.27
C ARG A 33 -4.44 -16.86 -9.42
N ARG A 34 -4.53 -18.04 -8.83
CA ARG A 34 -5.67 -18.42 -7.96
C ARG A 34 -5.84 -17.47 -6.77
N ILE A 35 -4.73 -16.99 -6.19
CA ILE A 35 -4.75 -16.01 -5.09
C ILE A 35 -5.23 -14.65 -5.61
N LEU A 36 -4.68 -14.18 -6.74
CA LEU A 36 -5.01 -12.86 -7.28
C LEU A 36 -6.42 -12.80 -7.89
N ASP A 37 -6.91 -13.91 -8.45
CA ASP A 37 -8.26 -14.03 -9.01
C ASP A 37 -9.34 -14.29 -7.92
N GLY A 38 -8.91 -14.45 -6.66
CA GLY A 38 -9.82 -14.65 -5.53
C GLY A 38 -10.40 -16.06 -5.40
N GLU A 39 -9.83 -17.07 -6.06
CA GLU A 39 -10.16 -18.47 -5.83
C GLU A 39 -9.63 -18.97 -4.48
N LEU A 40 -8.53 -18.39 -4.02
CA LEU A 40 -7.91 -18.64 -2.73
C LEU A 40 -7.91 -17.31 -1.95
N HIS A 41 -8.47 -17.31 -0.73
CA HIS A 41 -8.70 -16.09 0.03
C HIS A 41 -7.64 -15.85 1.10
N ASP A 42 -7.54 -14.61 1.56
CA ASP A 42 -6.67 -14.24 2.68
C ASP A 42 -7.01 -15.06 3.93
N GLY A 43 -6.02 -15.71 4.51
CA GLY A 43 -6.17 -16.58 5.68
C GLY A 43 -6.48 -18.04 5.37
N ASP A 44 -6.81 -18.41 4.13
CA ASP A 44 -6.93 -19.79 3.73
C ASP A 44 -5.60 -20.54 3.87
N VAL A 45 -5.67 -21.85 4.03
CA VAL A 45 -4.48 -22.70 4.10
C VAL A 45 -4.34 -23.47 2.79
N LEU A 46 -3.19 -23.30 2.12
CA LEU A 46 -2.87 -24.10 0.94
C LEU A 46 -2.89 -25.60 1.26
N PRO A 47 -3.29 -26.47 0.30
CA PRO A 47 -3.16 -27.91 0.42
C PRO A 47 -1.74 -28.33 0.82
N LYS A 48 -1.63 -29.44 1.56
CA LYS A 48 -0.33 -29.99 1.95
C LYS A 48 0.48 -30.38 0.72
N VAL A 49 1.80 -30.45 0.87
CA VAL A 49 2.73 -30.82 -0.23
C VAL A 49 2.30 -32.11 -0.93
N ASP A 50 1.82 -33.11 -0.16
CA ASP A 50 1.40 -34.39 -0.74
C ASP A 50 0.10 -34.27 -1.57
N ASP A 51 -0.82 -33.38 -1.17
CA ASP A 51 -2.03 -33.08 -1.94
C ASP A 51 -1.70 -32.29 -3.22
N LEU A 52 -0.78 -31.32 -3.12
CA LEU A 52 -0.27 -30.58 -4.28
C LEU A 52 0.46 -31.47 -5.28
N LEU A 53 1.09 -32.57 -4.82
CA LEU A 53 1.72 -33.55 -5.72
C LEU A 53 0.69 -34.37 -6.50
N VAL A 54 -0.53 -34.53 -5.99
CA VAL A 54 -1.62 -35.15 -6.73
C VAL A 54 -2.13 -34.21 -7.84
N GLU A 55 -2.23 -32.92 -7.54
CA GLU A 55 -2.67 -31.90 -8.50
C GLU A 55 -1.58 -31.59 -9.55
N PHE A 56 -0.34 -31.46 -9.09
CA PHE A 56 0.81 -31.19 -9.94
C PHE A 56 1.74 -32.43 -9.96
N PRO A 57 1.75 -33.24 -11.03
CA PRO A 57 2.59 -34.45 -11.11
C PRO A 57 4.06 -34.08 -11.33
N VAL A 58 4.71 -33.57 -10.29
CA VAL A 58 6.10 -33.05 -10.29
C VAL A 58 6.87 -33.61 -9.10
N SER A 59 8.14 -33.22 -8.93
CA SER A 59 8.94 -33.60 -7.78
C SER A 59 8.59 -32.79 -6.52
N LYS A 60 8.73 -33.40 -5.31
CA LYS A 60 8.59 -32.66 -4.02
C LYS A 60 9.48 -31.41 -3.93
N PRO A 61 10.75 -31.42 -4.39
CA PRO A 61 11.57 -30.21 -4.43
C PRO A 61 10.96 -29.08 -5.27
N SER A 62 10.31 -29.40 -6.40
CA SER A 62 9.66 -28.36 -7.25
C SER A 62 8.48 -27.70 -6.53
N ILE A 63 7.65 -28.47 -5.80
CA ILE A 63 6.57 -27.89 -4.97
C ILE A 63 7.15 -27.01 -3.86
N ARG A 64 8.18 -27.47 -3.14
CA ARG A 64 8.79 -26.67 -2.08
C ARG A 64 9.39 -25.37 -2.62
N GLU A 65 10.02 -25.42 -3.80
CA GLU A 65 10.58 -24.22 -4.43
C GLU A 65 9.47 -23.27 -4.90
N SER A 66 8.35 -23.77 -5.46
CA SER A 66 7.22 -22.91 -5.79
C SER A 66 6.62 -22.22 -4.56
N MET A 67 6.52 -22.92 -3.43
CA MET A 67 6.10 -22.31 -2.16
C MET A 67 7.11 -21.24 -1.69
N ARG A 68 8.41 -21.48 -1.82
CA ARG A 68 9.44 -20.51 -1.47
C ARG A 68 9.34 -19.23 -2.33
N ILE A 69 9.03 -19.38 -3.62
CA ILE A 69 8.77 -18.24 -4.51
C ILE A 69 7.59 -17.42 -3.99
N LEU A 70 6.44 -18.06 -3.73
CA LEU A 70 5.25 -17.38 -3.23
C LEU A 70 5.47 -16.75 -1.84
N GLU A 71 6.25 -17.39 -0.96
CA GLU A 71 6.63 -16.84 0.34
C GLU A 71 7.52 -15.61 0.19
N THR A 72 8.47 -15.61 -0.75
CA THR A 72 9.32 -14.45 -1.06
C THR A 72 8.49 -13.28 -1.63
N GLU A 73 7.45 -13.57 -2.41
CA GLU A 73 6.49 -12.58 -2.92
C GLU A 73 5.49 -12.11 -1.86
N GLY A 74 5.46 -12.80 -0.70
CA GLY A 74 4.57 -12.49 0.36
C GLY A 74 3.12 -12.93 0.14
N LEU A 75 2.89 -13.82 -0.78
CA LEU A 75 1.56 -14.37 -1.04
C LEU A 75 1.20 -15.54 -0.12
N ILE A 76 2.20 -16.12 0.57
CA ILE A 76 2.00 -17.12 1.61
C ILE A 76 2.99 -16.94 2.76
N SER A 77 2.64 -17.49 3.91
CA SER A 77 3.59 -17.71 5.02
C SER A 77 3.57 -19.15 5.45
N VAL A 78 4.76 -19.78 5.55
CA VAL A 78 4.88 -21.18 5.95
C VAL A 78 4.97 -21.29 7.46
N ARG A 79 3.95 -21.90 8.09
CA ARG A 79 3.96 -22.21 9.54
C ARG A 79 4.70 -23.53 9.78
N ARG A 80 5.71 -23.50 10.66
CA ARG A 80 6.44 -24.70 11.10
C ARG A 80 5.68 -25.40 12.23
N GLY A 81 5.69 -26.73 12.26
CA GLY A 81 5.11 -27.54 13.33
C GLY A 81 4.05 -28.54 12.87
N ASN A 82 3.44 -29.29 13.82
CA ASN A 82 2.45 -30.35 13.54
C ASN A 82 1.15 -29.84 12.92
N ILE A 83 0.84 -28.55 13.02
CA ILE A 83 -0.30 -27.87 12.38
C ILE A 83 0.23 -27.09 11.17
N GLY A 84 1.37 -27.51 10.63
CA GLY A 84 2.07 -26.85 9.55
C GLY A 84 1.21 -26.75 8.28
N GLY A 85 1.34 -25.64 7.58
CA GLY A 85 0.68 -25.34 6.29
C GLY A 85 1.16 -24.00 5.80
N ALA A 86 0.87 -23.66 4.56
CA ALA A 86 1.11 -22.34 4.04
C ALA A 86 -0.20 -21.55 4.11
N VAL A 87 -0.20 -20.46 4.87
CA VAL A 87 -1.34 -19.54 4.96
C VAL A 87 -1.24 -18.54 3.82
N ILE A 88 -2.35 -18.32 3.15
CA ILE A 88 -2.46 -17.41 2.01
C ILE A 88 -2.59 -15.98 2.49
N HIS A 89 -1.95 -15.07 1.77
CA HIS A 89 -2.05 -13.63 1.96
C HIS A 89 -2.37 -12.95 0.63
N THR A 90 -3.42 -12.14 0.61
CA THR A 90 -3.70 -11.28 -0.55
C THR A 90 -2.91 -9.98 -0.46
N PRO A 91 -2.39 -9.44 -1.59
CA PRO A 91 -1.66 -8.18 -1.59
C PRO A 91 -2.49 -7.04 -1.01
N LYS A 92 -1.91 -6.26 -0.08
CA LYS A 92 -2.54 -5.09 0.56
C LYS A 92 -1.86 -3.79 0.11
N ALA A 93 -2.61 -2.70 0.13
CA ALA A 93 -2.07 -1.36 -0.20
C ALA A 93 -0.84 -0.98 0.65
N THR A 94 -0.79 -1.43 1.91
CA THR A 94 0.37 -1.23 2.80
C THR A 94 1.66 -1.86 2.28
N MET A 95 1.57 -2.97 1.54
CA MET A 95 2.75 -3.56 0.88
C MET A 95 3.28 -2.66 -0.23
N ALA A 96 2.38 -2.10 -1.05
CA ALA A 96 2.76 -1.16 -2.11
C ALA A 96 3.44 0.08 -1.51
N ALA A 97 2.86 0.66 -0.45
CA ALA A 97 3.45 1.79 0.27
C ALA A 97 4.84 1.47 0.83
N TYR A 98 5.01 0.30 1.46
CA TYR A 98 6.30 -0.13 2.01
C TYR A 98 7.36 -0.31 0.91
N MET A 99 7.04 -1.01 -0.18
CA MET A 99 7.96 -1.22 -1.31
C MET A 99 8.34 0.10 -1.99
N PHE A 100 7.37 0.99 -2.18
CA PHE A 100 7.57 2.32 -2.72
C PHE A 100 8.51 3.14 -1.80
N GLY A 101 8.23 3.12 -0.50
CA GLY A 101 9.06 3.79 0.50
C GLY A 101 10.50 3.29 0.53
N MET A 102 10.73 1.97 0.42
CA MET A 102 12.09 1.41 0.33
C MET A 102 12.88 1.95 -0.87
N VAL A 103 12.22 2.08 -2.03
CA VAL A 103 12.86 2.65 -3.22
C VAL A 103 13.22 4.11 -3.01
N LEU A 104 12.32 4.91 -2.41
CA LEU A 104 12.57 6.31 -2.11
C LEU A 104 13.68 6.48 -1.06
N GLN A 105 13.66 5.67 0.00
CA GLN A 105 14.70 5.66 1.03
C GLN A 105 16.07 5.28 0.45
N ALA A 106 16.16 4.23 -0.36
CA ALA A 106 17.41 3.79 -0.99
C ALA A 106 18.01 4.88 -1.90
N ARG A 107 17.16 5.74 -2.47
CA ARG A 107 17.57 6.90 -3.28
C ARG A 107 17.79 8.16 -2.47
N GLN A 108 17.62 8.11 -1.14
CA GLN A 108 17.77 9.26 -0.24
C GLN A 108 16.88 10.46 -0.64
N ILE A 109 15.65 10.16 -1.09
CA ILE A 109 14.71 11.20 -1.54
C ILE A 109 14.31 12.07 -0.34
N PRO A 110 14.36 13.41 -0.47
CA PRO A 110 13.94 14.32 0.58
C PRO A 110 12.43 14.17 0.89
N LEU A 111 12.05 14.35 2.17
CA LEU A 111 10.64 14.34 2.56
C LEU A 111 9.83 15.44 1.86
N ALA A 112 10.46 16.55 1.50
CA ALA A 112 9.85 17.64 0.75
C ALA A 112 9.32 17.18 -0.64
N ASP A 113 9.99 16.25 -1.31
CA ASP A 113 9.53 15.72 -2.60
C ASP A 113 8.22 14.93 -2.44
N LEU A 114 8.10 14.17 -1.32
CA LEU A 114 6.86 13.47 -0.99
C LEU A 114 5.72 14.44 -0.72
N ALA A 115 6.00 15.56 -0.01
CA ALA A 115 5.01 16.60 0.24
C ALA A 115 4.48 17.23 -1.06
N VAL A 116 5.38 17.50 -2.02
CA VAL A 116 4.99 17.99 -3.36
C VAL A 116 4.11 16.98 -4.08
N ALA A 117 4.48 15.71 -4.09
CA ALA A 117 3.68 14.65 -4.72
C ALA A 117 2.28 14.56 -4.11
N LEU A 118 2.16 14.58 -2.77
CA LEU A 118 0.86 14.59 -2.09
C LEU A 118 0.01 15.80 -2.47
N SER A 119 0.63 16.99 -2.57
CA SER A 119 -0.06 18.23 -2.96
C SER A 119 -0.61 18.20 -4.39
N GLU A 120 -0.18 17.25 -5.23
CA GLU A 120 -0.74 17.02 -6.56
C GLU A 120 -1.83 15.93 -6.56
N PHE A 121 -1.59 14.81 -5.85
CA PHE A 121 -2.47 13.65 -5.91
C PHE A 121 -3.71 13.78 -5.02
N GLU A 122 -3.59 14.24 -3.80
CA GLU A 122 -4.72 14.27 -2.87
C GLU A 122 -5.79 15.31 -3.27
N PRO A 123 -5.46 16.53 -3.72
CA PRO A 123 -6.47 17.45 -4.25
C PRO A 123 -7.23 16.88 -5.46
N ALA A 124 -6.55 16.07 -6.29
CA ALA A 124 -7.21 15.38 -7.39
C ALA A 124 -8.20 14.32 -6.86
N CYS A 125 -7.83 13.55 -5.83
CA CYS A 125 -8.74 12.61 -5.18
C CYS A 125 -9.96 13.33 -4.56
N ALA A 126 -9.77 14.48 -3.93
CA ALA A 126 -10.87 15.27 -3.37
C ALA A 126 -11.87 15.75 -4.43
N ALA A 127 -11.36 16.18 -5.60
CA ALA A 127 -12.21 16.57 -6.73
C ALA A 127 -13.03 15.40 -7.27
N GLU A 128 -12.41 14.23 -7.45
CA GLU A 128 -13.10 13.00 -7.87
C GLU A 128 -14.12 12.55 -6.82
N ALA A 129 -13.79 12.65 -5.53
CA ALA A 129 -14.70 12.35 -4.43
C ALA A 129 -15.94 13.24 -4.48
N ALA A 130 -15.79 14.54 -4.73
CA ALA A 130 -16.89 15.48 -4.88
C ALA A 130 -17.75 15.18 -6.12
N ALA A 131 -17.14 14.78 -7.23
CA ALA A 131 -17.84 14.41 -8.45
C ALA A 131 -18.56 13.04 -8.36
N SER A 132 -18.17 12.19 -7.38
CA SER A 132 -18.70 10.83 -7.24
C SER A 132 -20.17 10.82 -6.83
N THR A 133 -20.95 9.92 -7.40
CA THR A 133 -22.34 9.64 -6.94
C THR A 133 -22.39 8.97 -5.56
N GLY A 134 -21.30 8.31 -5.16
CA GLY A 134 -21.17 7.65 -3.86
C GLY A 134 -20.76 8.56 -2.69
N ARG A 135 -20.60 9.88 -2.91
CA ARG A 135 -20.07 10.85 -1.93
C ARG A 135 -20.83 10.92 -0.62
N THR A 136 -22.13 10.61 -0.59
CA THR A 136 -22.94 10.64 0.64
C THR A 136 -22.36 9.79 1.77
N LYS A 137 -21.87 8.59 1.45
CA LYS A 137 -21.24 7.71 2.44
C LYS A 137 -19.91 8.28 2.95
N LEU A 138 -19.12 8.86 2.04
CA LEU A 138 -17.87 9.54 2.40
C LEU A 138 -18.15 10.74 3.31
N VAL A 139 -19.09 11.62 2.94
CA VAL A 139 -19.48 12.80 3.73
C VAL A 139 -19.87 12.41 5.17
N ALA A 140 -20.69 11.37 5.35
CA ALA A 140 -21.03 10.88 6.67
C ALA A 140 -19.80 10.47 7.50
N THR A 141 -18.79 9.87 6.85
CA THR A 141 -17.51 9.54 7.48
C THR A 141 -16.70 10.78 7.85
N LEU A 142 -16.61 11.76 6.95
CA LEU A 142 -15.87 13.00 7.18
C LEU A 142 -16.50 13.84 8.29
N VAL A 143 -17.84 13.94 8.33
CA VAL A 143 -18.55 14.63 9.42
C VAL A 143 -18.23 14.01 10.76
N ARG A 144 -18.29 12.69 10.89
CA ARG A 144 -17.92 11.98 12.12
C ARG A 144 -16.46 12.23 12.52
N LEU A 145 -15.53 12.19 11.56
CA LEU A 145 -14.10 12.46 11.83
C LEU A 145 -13.88 13.90 12.28
N ASN A 146 -14.61 14.87 11.73
CA ASN A 146 -14.55 16.27 12.18
C ASN A 146 -15.06 16.43 13.63
N GLN A 147 -16.10 15.69 14.02
CA GLN A 147 -16.58 15.66 15.40
C GLN A 147 -15.55 15.04 16.35
N GLU A 148 -14.95 13.90 15.96
CA GLU A 148 -13.87 13.28 16.73
C GLU A 148 -12.64 14.22 16.87
N LEU A 149 -12.30 14.99 15.81
CA LEU A 149 -11.23 16.01 15.83
C LEU A 149 -11.54 17.14 16.82
N GLU A 150 -12.77 17.64 16.85
CA GLU A 150 -13.20 18.67 17.78
C GLU A 150 -13.07 18.19 19.24
N GLU A 151 -13.49 16.96 19.54
CA GLU A 151 -13.34 16.34 20.86
C GLU A 151 -11.88 16.17 21.32
N LYS A 152 -10.94 16.05 20.36
CA LYS A 152 -9.52 15.83 20.62
C LYS A 152 -8.65 17.06 20.35
N ILE A 153 -9.25 18.23 20.28
CA ILE A 153 -8.55 19.47 19.91
C ILE A 153 -7.38 19.81 20.84
N ASP A 154 -7.46 19.42 22.11
CA ASP A 154 -6.41 19.67 23.11
C ASP A 154 -5.35 18.56 23.22
N ASP A 155 -5.55 17.43 22.51
CA ASP A 155 -4.62 16.31 22.47
C ASP A 155 -3.90 16.27 21.11
N GLY A 156 -2.71 16.89 21.04
CA GLY A 156 -1.97 17.08 19.79
C GLY A 156 -1.74 15.78 18.98
N PRO A 157 -1.11 14.75 19.54
CA PRO A 157 -0.90 13.49 18.82
C PRO A 157 -2.19 12.81 18.39
N ALA A 158 -3.23 12.79 19.24
CA ALA A 158 -4.53 12.23 18.88
C ALA A 158 -5.21 13.05 17.77
N PHE A 159 -5.13 14.39 17.83
CA PHE A 159 -5.62 15.29 16.79
C PHE A 159 -4.94 15.02 15.46
N THR A 160 -3.61 14.91 15.41
CA THR A 160 -2.86 14.56 14.19
C THR A 160 -3.32 13.19 13.65
N GLY A 161 -3.46 12.20 14.50
CA GLY A 161 -3.95 10.86 14.10
C GLY A 161 -5.33 10.88 13.44
N LEU A 162 -6.25 11.70 13.96
CA LEU A 162 -7.59 11.88 13.39
C LEU A 162 -7.57 12.70 12.11
N ALA A 163 -6.75 13.75 12.03
CA ALA A 163 -6.57 14.55 10.81
C ALA A 163 -6.09 13.66 9.65
N ARG A 164 -5.13 12.77 9.90
CA ARG A 164 -4.68 11.79 8.90
C ARG A 164 -5.79 10.85 8.44
N ARG A 165 -6.63 10.36 9.37
CA ARG A 165 -7.80 9.54 9.01
C ARG A 165 -8.80 10.30 8.14
N PHE A 166 -8.90 11.61 8.29
CA PHE A 166 -9.69 12.46 7.39
C PHE A 166 -9.14 12.45 5.97
N HIS A 167 -7.83 12.69 5.80
CA HIS A 167 -7.15 12.66 4.49
C HIS A 167 -7.25 11.27 3.85
N ASP A 168 -6.97 10.21 4.61
CA ASP A 168 -7.13 8.83 4.16
C ASP A 168 -8.56 8.53 3.66
N ALA A 169 -9.57 9.01 4.38
CA ALA A 169 -10.97 8.85 3.96
C ALA A 169 -11.27 9.59 2.65
N VAL A 170 -10.73 10.80 2.44
CA VAL A 170 -10.89 11.56 1.19
C VAL A 170 -10.23 10.80 0.03
N VAL A 171 -9.00 10.32 0.21
CA VAL A 171 -8.26 9.56 -0.81
C VAL A 171 -9.00 8.28 -1.20
N HIS A 172 -9.41 7.48 -0.23
CA HIS A 172 -10.13 6.23 -0.48
C HIS A 172 -11.57 6.43 -0.98
N GLY A 173 -12.15 7.60 -0.69
CA GLY A 173 -13.48 8.00 -1.15
C GLY A 173 -13.55 8.55 -2.57
N CYS A 174 -12.42 8.69 -3.28
CA CYS A 174 -12.36 9.30 -4.62
C CYS A 174 -13.06 8.49 -5.73
N GLY A 175 -13.43 7.24 -5.46
CA GLY A 175 -14.12 6.39 -6.43
C GLY A 175 -13.22 5.78 -7.53
N ASN A 176 -11.93 6.09 -7.52
CA ASN A 176 -10.93 5.51 -8.43
C ASN A 176 -9.89 4.69 -7.64
N ALA A 177 -9.99 3.36 -7.73
CA ALA A 177 -9.15 2.47 -6.95
C ALA A 177 -7.64 2.64 -7.23
N THR A 178 -7.26 2.97 -8.47
CA THR A 178 -5.85 3.20 -8.83
C THR A 178 -5.32 4.49 -8.21
N MET A 179 -6.09 5.58 -8.29
CA MET A 179 -5.73 6.85 -7.63
C MET A 179 -5.64 6.67 -6.11
N ALA A 180 -6.62 5.98 -5.51
CA ALA A 180 -6.62 5.68 -4.08
C ALA A 180 -5.39 4.86 -3.66
N LEU A 181 -4.97 3.87 -4.46
CA LEU A 181 -3.77 3.08 -4.17
C LEU A 181 -2.49 3.93 -4.22
N VAL A 182 -2.34 4.77 -5.26
CA VAL A 182 -1.16 5.64 -5.41
C VAL A 182 -1.13 6.70 -4.32
N ALA A 183 -2.19 7.51 -4.19
CA ALA A 183 -2.26 8.57 -3.20
C ALA A 183 -2.21 8.02 -1.77
N GLY A 184 -2.90 6.91 -1.47
CA GLY A 184 -2.87 6.25 -0.17
C GLY A 184 -1.49 5.68 0.19
N SER A 185 -0.69 5.26 -0.80
CA SER A 185 0.71 4.87 -0.57
C SER A 185 1.58 6.06 -0.16
N LEU A 186 1.40 7.21 -0.82
CA LEU A 186 2.09 8.46 -0.45
C LEU A 186 1.65 8.93 0.93
N GLU A 187 0.34 8.90 1.20
CA GLU A 187 -0.25 9.27 2.49
C GLU A 187 0.25 8.39 3.64
N THR A 188 0.38 7.09 3.42
CA THR A 188 0.96 6.15 4.39
C THR A 188 2.41 6.53 4.75
N LEU A 189 3.22 6.89 3.75
CA LEU A 189 4.59 7.33 3.97
C LEU A 189 4.65 8.66 4.71
N TRP A 190 3.84 9.63 4.29
CA TRP A 190 3.75 10.94 4.95
C TRP A 190 3.31 10.81 6.39
N SER A 191 2.24 10.07 6.64
CA SER A 191 1.65 9.83 7.95
C SER A 191 2.64 9.27 8.96
N ASN A 192 3.60 8.45 8.53
CA ASN A 192 4.66 7.94 9.40
C ASN A 192 5.57 9.07 9.91
N HIS A 193 5.96 9.98 9.03
CA HIS A 193 6.79 11.14 9.40
C HIS A 193 6.03 12.16 10.24
N GLU A 194 4.77 12.39 9.91
CA GLU A 194 3.91 13.32 10.63
C GLU A 194 3.59 12.85 12.05
N SER A 195 3.43 11.53 12.27
CA SER A 195 3.27 10.96 13.62
C SER A 195 4.49 11.22 14.49
N ASN A 196 5.68 10.90 13.96
CA ASN A 196 6.92 11.09 14.68
C ASN A 196 7.14 12.59 15.02
N TRP A 197 6.82 13.47 14.07
CA TRP A 197 6.86 14.91 14.30
C TRP A 197 5.85 15.33 15.39
N ALA A 198 4.63 14.84 15.36
CA ALA A 198 3.59 15.23 16.32
C ALA A 198 3.95 14.80 17.75
N GLU A 199 4.48 13.58 17.92
CA GLU A 199 4.95 13.09 19.21
C GLU A 199 6.12 13.92 19.74
N ASP A 200 7.12 14.17 18.89
CA ASP A 200 8.31 14.92 19.25
C ASP A 200 7.99 16.39 19.57
N SER A 201 7.21 17.06 18.73
CA SER A 201 6.79 18.44 18.95
C SER A 201 5.92 18.59 20.21
N ASN A 202 5.06 17.61 20.49
CA ASN A 202 4.25 17.62 21.71
C ASN A 202 5.11 17.43 22.96
N ALA A 203 6.12 16.55 22.92
CA ALA A 203 7.05 16.33 24.03
C ALA A 203 7.89 17.58 24.34
N HIS A 204 8.25 18.38 23.32
CA HIS A 204 9.01 19.60 23.47
C HIS A 204 8.16 20.86 23.68
N GLY A 205 6.84 20.77 23.61
CA GLY A 205 5.94 21.93 23.77
C GLY A 205 5.84 22.83 22.54
N ASP A 206 6.35 22.38 21.39
CA ASP A 206 6.36 23.12 20.12
C ASP A 206 5.19 22.75 19.20
N TYR A 207 4.29 21.89 19.66
CA TYR A 207 3.11 21.46 18.89
C TYR A 207 2.17 22.67 18.66
N PRO A 208 1.53 22.79 17.46
CA PRO A 208 0.63 23.89 17.13
C PRO A 208 -0.41 24.15 18.21
N ASN A 209 -0.62 25.41 18.55
CA ASN A 209 -1.57 25.83 19.59
C ASN A 209 -3.04 25.62 19.19
N ALA A 210 -3.97 25.77 20.12
CA ALA A 210 -5.40 25.54 19.89
C ALA A 210 -5.96 26.36 18.70
N PRO A 211 -5.68 27.66 18.52
CA PRO A 211 -6.13 28.42 17.35
C PRO A 211 -5.64 27.84 16.02
N ALA A 212 -4.43 27.31 15.95
CA ALA A 212 -3.92 26.66 14.73
C ALA A 212 -4.67 25.34 14.44
N ARG A 213 -4.98 24.56 15.47
CA ARG A 213 -5.78 23.34 15.35
C ARG A 213 -7.24 23.61 14.96
N GLU A 214 -7.86 24.66 15.52
CA GLU A 214 -9.18 25.15 15.14
C GLU A 214 -9.24 25.56 13.66
N ALA A 215 -8.18 26.20 13.15
CA ALA A 215 -8.08 26.55 11.75
C ALA A 215 -8.02 25.32 10.83
N VAL A 216 -7.30 24.25 11.24
CA VAL A 216 -7.27 22.95 10.55
C VAL A 216 -8.67 22.35 10.51
N LEU A 217 -9.33 22.22 11.67
CA LEU A 217 -10.70 21.69 11.77
C LEU A 217 -11.68 22.49 10.89
N SER A 218 -11.64 23.83 10.97
CA SER A 218 -12.47 24.69 10.13
C SER A 218 -12.26 24.41 8.63
N THR A 219 -11.02 24.12 8.21
CA THR A 219 -10.73 23.80 6.82
C THR A 219 -11.27 22.41 6.45
N HIS A 220 -11.13 21.40 7.32
CA HIS A 220 -11.73 20.09 7.11
C HIS A 220 -13.26 20.16 6.96
N VAL A 221 -13.94 20.97 7.76
CA VAL A 221 -15.39 21.21 7.63
C VAL A 221 -15.71 21.81 6.25
N LYS A 222 -14.93 22.80 5.77
CA LYS A 222 -15.12 23.39 4.44
C LYS A 222 -14.88 22.39 3.31
N ILE A 223 -13.87 21.52 3.44
CA ILE A 223 -13.60 20.43 2.47
C ILE A 223 -14.79 19.48 2.45
N THR A 224 -15.29 19.07 3.62
CA THR A 224 -16.46 18.19 3.73
C THR A 224 -17.68 18.80 3.04
N GLY A 225 -17.96 20.09 3.26
CA GLY A 225 -19.06 20.80 2.60
C GLY A 225 -18.89 20.89 1.06
N ALA A 226 -17.68 21.17 0.57
CA ALA A 226 -17.43 21.20 -0.86
C ALA A 226 -17.63 19.83 -1.54
N ILE A 227 -17.24 18.73 -0.83
CA ILE A 227 -17.49 17.35 -1.31
C ILE A 227 -19.01 17.07 -1.29
N GLU A 228 -19.72 17.43 -0.23
CA GLU A 228 -21.17 17.24 -0.10
C GLU A 228 -21.95 17.94 -1.21
N GLU A 229 -21.60 19.20 -1.49
CA GLU A 229 -22.20 20.03 -2.53
C GLU A 229 -21.81 19.60 -3.95
N GLY A 230 -20.82 18.70 -4.10
CA GLY A 230 -20.33 18.23 -5.40
C GLY A 230 -19.44 19.24 -6.11
N GLU A 231 -18.86 20.19 -5.39
CA GLU A 231 -18.03 21.28 -5.92
C GLU A 231 -16.57 20.84 -6.11
N ALA A 232 -16.29 20.05 -7.15
CA ALA A 232 -15.01 19.42 -7.40
C ALA A 232 -13.81 20.39 -7.39
N ASP A 233 -13.93 21.53 -8.09
CA ASP A 233 -12.85 22.52 -8.14
C ASP A 233 -12.62 23.21 -6.80
N ARG A 234 -13.67 23.42 -6.01
CA ARG A 234 -13.56 23.97 -4.65
C ARG A 234 -12.91 22.98 -3.71
N ALA A 235 -13.32 21.72 -3.74
CA ALA A 235 -12.70 20.65 -2.96
C ALA A 235 -11.20 20.54 -3.25
N ARG A 236 -10.81 20.54 -4.55
CA ARG A 236 -9.42 20.55 -4.99
C ARG A 236 -8.62 21.70 -4.39
N ARG A 237 -9.11 22.93 -4.53
CA ARG A 237 -8.41 24.13 -4.02
C ARG A 237 -8.24 24.08 -2.52
N LEU A 238 -9.31 23.74 -1.78
CA LEU A 238 -9.28 23.70 -0.32
C LEU A 238 -8.26 22.68 0.20
N VAL A 239 -8.21 21.48 -0.39
CA VAL A 239 -7.24 20.45 -0.02
C VAL A 239 -5.83 20.88 -0.36
N SER A 240 -5.60 21.47 -1.54
CA SER A 240 -4.27 21.96 -1.93
C SER A 240 -3.75 23.04 -0.98
N GLU A 241 -4.58 24.03 -0.65
CA GLU A 241 -4.21 25.10 0.30
C GLU A 241 -3.95 24.55 1.71
N HIS A 242 -4.78 23.61 2.14
CA HIS A 242 -4.64 22.96 3.43
C HIS A 242 -3.34 22.17 3.55
N LEU A 243 -3.01 21.33 2.57
CA LEU A 243 -1.77 20.55 2.55
C LEU A 243 -0.54 21.45 2.59
N HIS A 244 -0.52 22.51 1.79
CA HIS A 244 0.58 23.47 1.80
C HIS A 244 0.79 24.12 3.18
N GLN A 245 -0.27 24.33 3.95
CA GLN A 245 -0.17 24.90 5.30
C GLN A 245 0.27 23.86 6.33
N SER A 246 -0.33 22.66 6.34
CA SER A 246 -0.04 21.63 7.34
C SER A 246 1.37 21.03 7.16
N GLN A 247 1.79 20.77 5.93
CA GLN A 247 3.10 20.20 5.63
C GLN A 247 4.27 21.08 6.11
N ARG A 248 4.09 22.39 6.21
CA ARG A 248 5.14 23.32 6.71
C ARG A 248 5.57 22.97 8.13
N TYR A 249 4.69 22.53 8.99
CA TYR A 249 5.03 22.16 10.35
C TYR A 249 6.03 21.00 10.38
N VAL A 250 5.74 19.94 9.65
CA VAL A 250 6.59 18.75 9.55
C VAL A 250 7.92 19.08 8.88
N LEU A 251 7.90 19.79 7.74
CA LEU A 251 9.10 20.13 6.96
C LEU A 251 10.01 21.15 7.67
N SER A 252 9.47 22.03 8.51
CA SER A 252 10.28 23.02 9.25
C SER A 252 11.04 22.39 10.40
N HIS A 253 10.54 21.30 10.97
CA HIS A 253 11.15 20.61 12.10
C HIS A 253 12.51 20.00 11.72
N ASN A 254 12.63 19.40 10.53
CA ASN A 254 13.88 18.85 10.03
C ASN A 254 14.02 19.03 8.51
N LYS A 255 14.64 20.12 8.09
CA LYS A 255 14.80 20.49 6.68
C LYS A 255 15.61 19.51 5.83
N LYS A 256 16.36 18.59 6.45
CA LYS A 256 17.19 17.60 5.75
C LYS A 256 16.62 16.18 5.85
N GLN A 257 15.41 16.04 6.35
CA GLN A 257 14.79 14.73 6.52
C GLN A 257 14.57 14.05 5.18
N THR A 258 15.03 12.80 5.07
CA THR A 258 14.75 11.91 3.94
C THR A 258 13.63 10.96 4.33
N ILE A 259 12.97 10.40 3.31
CA ILE A 259 11.93 9.41 3.49
C ILE A 259 12.52 8.16 4.14
N THR A 260 11.85 7.62 5.16
CA THR A 260 12.19 6.35 5.82
C THR A 260 10.97 5.45 5.92
N VAL A 261 11.21 4.13 5.87
CA VAL A 261 10.19 3.10 6.13
C VAL A 261 10.27 2.56 7.57
N GLU A 262 11.11 3.14 8.41
CA GLU A 262 11.17 2.79 9.82
C GLU A 262 9.83 3.11 10.49
N GLY A 263 9.28 2.15 11.24
CA GLY A 263 7.94 2.26 11.83
C GLY A 263 6.79 1.84 10.91
N LEU A 264 7.00 1.73 9.61
CA LEU A 264 5.97 1.19 8.72
C LEU A 264 5.82 -0.32 8.90
N SER A 265 4.59 -0.77 9.09
CA SER A 265 4.27 -2.19 9.05
C SER A 265 4.51 -2.73 7.65
N ARG A 266 5.30 -3.82 7.55
CA ARG A 266 5.47 -4.58 6.29
C ARG A 266 4.17 -5.21 5.80
N GLY A 267 3.03 -4.94 6.47
CA GLY A 267 1.83 -5.75 6.35
C GLY A 267 2.14 -7.12 6.97
N THR A 268 1.66 -7.39 8.18
CA THR A 268 1.88 -8.69 8.82
C THR A 268 1.35 -9.78 7.92
N TRP A 269 2.29 -10.63 7.49
CA TRP A 269 2.01 -11.95 6.94
C TRP A 269 1.27 -12.79 7.96
#